data_b3cabe4d0422e43d688e3c5a11519055
#
_entry.id   b3cabe4d0422e43d688e3c5a11519055
#
_cell.length_a   1.000
_cell.length_b   1.000
_cell.length_c   1.000
_cell.angle_alpha   90.00
_cell.angle_beta   90.00
_cell.angle_gamma   90.00
#
_symmetry.space_group_name_H-M   'P 1'
#
loop_
_entity.id
_entity.type
_entity.pdbx_description
1 polymer ?
#
loop_
_entity_poly.entity_id
_entity_poly.type
_entity_poly.pdbx_seq_one_letter_code
_entity_poly.pdbx_strand_id
1 'polypeptide(L)'
;MAFFTPMKKTILHVSKYYYPYLGGIETLAKSMAEGMTEYHNVVVCFATDGKDSIEEVNGITVYRVKVNFSMMSQDVAFGYYHTLKQLMSKYEPQYVHVHCPNPYIYPLVLRVIHPNTKLILHWHSDILSKGIVYKLIKPLESAILKRADLIVATSPNYIHPSSPIFPYKEKTDVVQNGLITTDFELREGDEQRIAAIKKKYGNKPLILFLGRHIPYKGINWLMEIEKMVKSDCQFIIAGNGPLTQQLMHQNSSSRITFTGKLSTEDLRCYAHAADIFAFTSNTKAEAFGIALAEAMFCRCVPVVFHLEGSGVNWVSIKDHTGLEISLGDLKSYANAIDTLIKSPELREQFANASHQRVIDMFTDEKAVSKMKEVYSKMAT
;
A
#
# COMPACT_ATOMS: atom_id res chain seq x y z
N MET A 1 5.35 -23.80 41.98
CA MET A 1 5.05 -22.38 41.68
C MET A 1 4.55 -22.30 40.25
N ALA A 2 3.25 -22.06 40.04
CA ALA A 2 2.74 -21.80 38.72
C ALA A 2 3.23 -20.40 38.31
N PHE A 3 4.07 -20.32 37.28
CA PHE A 3 4.45 -19.06 36.67
C PHE A 3 3.19 -18.44 36.05
N PHE A 4 2.61 -17.42 36.68
CA PHE A 4 1.61 -16.57 36.08
C PHE A 4 2.30 -15.80 34.94
N THR A 5 2.21 -16.32 33.75
CA THR A 5 2.53 -15.50 32.57
C THR A 5 1.53 -14.35 32.55
N PRO A 6 1.96 -13.07 32.63
CA PRO A 6 1.02 -11.97 32.59
C PRO A 6 0.22 -12.05 31.29
N MET A 7 -1.11 -11.91 31.37
CA MET A 7 -1.96 -11.91 30.18
C MET A 7 -1.48 -10.81 29.24
N LYS A 8 -1.25 -11.17 27.98
CA LYS A 8 -0.86 -10.21 26.95
C LYS A 8 -1.93 -9.13 26.80
N LYS A 9 -1.51 -7.87 26.66
CA LYS A 9 -2.43 -6.79 26.29
C LYS A 9 -3.05 -7.10 24.93
N THR A 10 -4.33 -6.77 24.76
CA THR A 10 -5.06 -7.04 23.50
C THR A 10 -5.06 -5.83 22.59
N ILE A 11 -4.78 -6.06 21.31
CA ILE A 11 -5.00 -5.13 20.20
C ILE A 11 -6.18 -5.63 19.38
N LEU A 12 -7.22 -4.80 19.24
CA LEU A 12 -8.30 -5.03 18.29
C LEU A 12 -8.02 -4.25 17.01
N HIS A 13 -7.61 -4.95 15.96
CA HIS A 13 -7.41 -4.39 14.63
C HIS A 13 -8.76 -4.27 13.90
N VAL A 14 -9.07 -3.09 13.42
CA VAL A 14 -10.27 -2.80 12.62
C VAL A 14 -9.82 -2.47 11.21
N SER A 15 -10.00 -3.40 10.28
CA SER A 15 -9.59 -3.27 8.89
C SER A 15 -10.78 -3.35 7.95
N LYS A 16 -10.64 -2.85 6.72
CA LYS A 16 -11.70 -3.02 5.71
C LYS A 16 -11.84 -4.49 5.35
N TYR A 17 -10.75 -5.13 4.92
CA TYR A 17 -10.65 -6.56 4.66
C TYR A 17 -9.40 -7.12 5.35
N TYR A 18 -9.23 -8.42 5.30
CA TYR A 18 -8.08 -9.14 5.82
C TYR A 18 -7.76 -10.33 4.92
N TYR A 19 -6.55 -10.90 5.02
CA TYR A 19 -6.16 -12.09 4.27
C TYR A 19 -7.28 -13.18 4.31
N PRO A 20 -7.60 -13.88 3.19
CA PRO A 20 -6.87 -13.98 1.93
C PRO A 20 -7.15 -12.86 0.90
N TYR A 21 -7.91 -11.83 1.26
CA TYR A 21 -8.06 -10.66 0.39
C TYR A 21 -6.73 -9.91 0.30
N LEU A 22 -6.24 -9.70 -0.93
CA LEU A 22 -4.94 -9.07 -1.20
C LEU A 22 -5.12 -7.62 -1.64
N GLY A 23 -4.51 -6.71 -0.93
CA GLY A 23 -4.42 -5.28 -1.21
C GLY A 23 -3.36 -4.66 -0.32
N GLY A 24 -2.87 -3.46 -0.64
CA GLY A 24 -1.77 -2.84 0.12
C GLY A 24 -2.08 -2.62 1.60
N ILE A 25 -3.32 -2.19 1.94
CA ILE A 25 -3.75 -1.98 3.32
C ILE A 25 -3.92 -3.32 4.04
N GLU A 26 -4.52 -4.30 3.37
CA GLU A 26 -4.80 -5.62 3.92
C GLU A 26 -3.51 -6.41 4.20
N THR A 27 -2.53 -6.33 3.32
CA THR A 27 -1.21 -6.93 3.51
C THR A 27 -0.51 -6.30 4.72
N LEU A 28 -0.57 -4.98 4.85
CA LEU A 28 0.01 -4.29 6.00
C LEU A 28 -0.73 -4.61 7.31
N ALA A 29 -2.07 -4.65 7.30
CA ALA A 29 -2.86 -5.04 8.46
C ALA A 29 -2.50 -6.46 8.94
N LYS A 30 -2.27 -7.38 7.98
CA LYS A 30 -1.80 -8.74 8.25
C LYS A 30 -0.40 -8.72 8.87
N SER A 31 0.55 -8.05 8.25
CA SER A 31 1.93 -7.94 8.75
C SER A 31 1.97 -7.37 10.18
N MET A 32 1.18 -6.31 10.45
CA MET A 32 1.08 -5.74 11.80
C MET A 32 0.46 -6.72 12.80
N ALA A 33 -0.68 -7.34 12.49
CA ALA A 33 -1.35 -8.26 13.40
C ALA A 33 -0.49 -9.50 13.70
N GLU A 34 0.17 -10.07 12.70
CA GLU A 34 1.02 -11.25 12.86
C GLU A 34 2.38 -10.92 13.49
N GLY A 35 2.94 -9.74 13.21
CA GLY A 35 4.26 -9.32 13.69
C GLY A 35 4.28 -8.80 15.12
N MET A 36 3.15 -8.32 15.67
CA MET A 36 3.03 -7.79 17.04
C MET A 36 2.81 -8.92 18.07
N THR A 37 3.69 -9.91 18.07
CA THR A 37 3.57 -11.17 18.84
C THR A 37 3.56 -11.02 20.35
N GLU A 38 4.00 -9.91 20.89
CA GLU A 38 3.93 -9.57 22.32
C GLU A 38 2.51 -9.22 22.81
N TYR A 39 1.58 -8.99 21.86
CA TYR A 39 0.18 -8.70 22.13
C TYR A 39 -0.72 -9.88 21.74
N HIS A 40 -1.93 -9.89 22.30
CA HIS A 40 -3.01 -10.72 21.80
C HIS A 40 -3.75 -9.96 20.71
N ASN A 41 -3.54 -10.36 19.45
CA ASN A 41 -4.11 -9.67 18.29
C ASN A 41 -5.42 -10.31 17.85
N VAL A 42 -6.45 -9.49 17.68
CA VAL A 42 -7.76 -9.86 17.16
C VAL A 42 -8.10 -8.93 16.01
N VAL A 43 -8.64 -9.45 14.92
CA VAL A 43 -9.02 -8.66 13.75
C VAL A 43 -10.52 -8.69 13.56
N VAL A 44 -11.11 -7.55 13.23
CA VAL A 44 -12.48 -7.45 12.71
C VAL A 44 -12.48 -6.74 11.36
N CYS A 45 -13.15 -7.34 10.37
CA CYS A 45 -13.20 -6.83 9.01
C CYS A 45 -14.52 -7.19 8.32
N PHE A 46 -14.73 -6.69 7.09
CA PHE A 46 -15.86 -7.13 6.27
C PHE A 46 -15.60 -8.52 5.66
N ALA A 47 -16.67 -9.30 5.56
CA ALA A 47 -16.67 -10.57 4.85
C ALA A 47 -16.70 -10.34 3.33
N THR A 48 -15.94 -11.13 2.58
CA THR A 48 -15.91 -11.10 1.12
C THR A 48 -16.79 -12.17 0.46
N ASP A 49 -17.23 -13.14 1.25
CA ASP A 49 -18.07 -14.27 0.82
C ASP A 49 -19.56 -14.12 1.16
N GLY A 50 -19.93 -12.96 1.72
CA GLY A 50 -21.31 -12.62 2.06
C GLY A 50 -21.86 -13.29 3.30
N LYS A 51 -21.03 -13.85 4.18
CA LYS A 51 -21.42 -14.51 5.44
C LYS A 51 -20.61 -14.01 6.61
N ASP A 52 -21.23 -13.99 7.80
CA ASP A 52 -20.49 -13.83 9.04
C ASP A 52 -19.63 -15.07 9.30
N SER A 53 -18.38 -14.90 9.69
CA SER A 53 -17.50 -15.98 10.11
C SER A 53 -16.54 -15.58 11.19
N ILE A 54 -16.08 -16.55 11.95
CA ILE A 54 -14.98 -16.44 12.90
C ILE A 54 -14.00 -17.54 12.54
N GLU A 55 -12.78 -17.17 12.25
CA GLU A 55 -11.75 -18.10 11.83
C GLU A 55 -10.41 -17.75 12.44
N GLU A 56 -9.49 -18.68 12.43
CA GLU A 56 -8.10 -18.44 12.81
C GLU A 56 -7.23 -18.39 11.55
N VAL A 57 -6.49 -17.31 11.37
CA VAL A 57 -5.59 -17.09 10.24
C VAL A 57 -4.19 -16.81 10.81
N ASN A 58 -3.26 -17.75 10.60
CA ASN A 58 -1.88 -17.65 11.09
C ASN A 58 -1.77 -17.31 12.60
N GLY A 59 -2.64 -17.91 13.42
CA GLY A 59 -2.69 -17.68 14.87
C GLY A 59 -3.41 -16.39 15.30
N ILE A 60 -4.07 -15.69 14.35
CA ILE A 60 -4.88 -14.49 14.62
C ILE A 60 -6.36 -14.84 14.51
N THR A 61 -7.14 -14.52 15.54
CA THR A 61 -8.61 -14.65 15.48
C THR A 61 -9.20 -13.53 14.63
N VAL A 62 -9.87 -13.89 13.55
CA VAL A 62 -10.46 -12.96 12.57
C VAL A 62 -11.99 -13.07 12.59
N TYR A 63 -12.67 -11.97 12.86
CA TYR A 63 -14.12 -11.80 12.78
C TYR A 63 -14.47 -11.12 11.46
N ARG A 64 -15.17 -11.84 10.59
CA ARG A 64 -15.65 -11.30 9.32
C ARG A 64 -17.14 -11.01 9.44
N VAL A 65 -17.54 -9.78 9.11
CA VAL A 65 -18.92 -9.32 9.22
C VAL A 65 -19.51 -9.20 7.82
N LYS A 66 -20.65 -9.86 7.61
CA LYS A 66 -21.39 -9.85 6.35
C LYS A 66 -21.65 -8.44 5.85
N VAL A 67 -21.29 -8.15 4.61
CA VAL A 67 -21.65 -6.93 3.89
C VAL A 67 -23.10 -7.05 3.43
N ASN A 68 -23.94 -6.07 3.75
CA ASN A 68 -25.32 -6.01 3.30
C ASN A 68 -25.43 -5.35 1.93
N PHE A 69 -24.66 -4.29 1.70
CA PHE A 69 -24.53 -3.63 0.39
C PHE A 69 -23.23 -2.79 0.35
N SER A 70 -22.83 -2.42 -0.87
CA SER A 70 -21.68 -1.52 -1.11
C SER A 70 -22.15 -0.30 -1.91
N MET A 71 -21.68 0.87 -1.52
CA MET A 71 -21.96 2.12 -2.19
C MET A 71 -20.70 2.97 -2.27
N MET A 72 -20.33 3.45 -3.47
CA MET A 72 -19.14 4.28 -3.72
C MET A 72 -17.85 3.66 -3.14
N SER A 73 -17.66 2.36 -3.31
CA SER A 73 -16.53 1.58 -2.76
C SER A 73 -16.50 1.51 -1.24
N GLN A 74 -17.55 1.91 -0.54
CA GLN A 74 -17.73 1.74 0.90
C GLN A 74 -18.72 0.61 1.16
N ASP A 75 -18.29 -0.35 1.97
CA ASP A 75 -19.14 -1.44 2.42
C ASP A 75 -19.92 -1.04 3.66
N VAL A 76 -21.15 -1.52 3.73
CA VAL A 76 -22.09 -1.32 4.85
C VAL A 76 -22.52 -2.68 5.38
N ALA A 77 -22.37 -2.89 6.68
CA ALA A 77 -22.69 -4.14 7.37
C ALA A 77 -23.49 -3.86 8.65
N PHE A 78 -24.79 -4.16 8.65
CA PHE A 78 -25.68 -3.85 9.78
C PHE A 78 -25.25 -4.54 11.08
N GLY A 79 -24.65 -5.74 10.98
CA GLY A 79 -24.10 -6.47 12.12
C GLY A 79 -22.84 -5.88 12.73
N TYR A 80 -22.12 -4.99 12.02
CA TYR A 80 -20.79 -4.54 12.42
C TYR A 80 -20.75 -3.86 13.78
N TYR A 81 -21.74 -3.00 14.08
CA TYR A 81 -21.84 -2.35 15.37
C TYR A 81 -21.96 -3.36 16.52
N HIS A 82 -22.85 -4.36 16.35
CA HIS A 82 -23.07 -5.39 17.35
C HIS A 82 -21.83 -6.24 17.58
N THR A 83 -21.19 -6.69 16.49
CA THR A 83 -19.93 -7.45 16.54
C THR A 83 -18.84 -6.63 17.25
N LEU A 84 -18.66 -5.37 16.88
CA LEU A 84 -17.65 -4.51 17.48
C LEU A 84 -17.88 -4.33 18.98
N LYS A 85 -19.15 -4.10 19.39
CA LYS A 85 -19.54 -3.99 20.80
C LYS A 85 -19.27 -5.27 21.58
N GLN A 86 -19.57 -6.44 20.99
CA GLN A 86 -19.26 -7.74 21.60
C GLN A 86 -17.75 -7.96 21.76
N LEU A 87 -16.94 -7.57 20.76
CA LEU A 87 -15.48 -7.71 20.83
C LEU A 87 -14.89 -6.81 21.89
N MET A 88 -15.37 -5.57 22.01
CA MET A 88 -14.97 -4.65 23.08
C MET A 88 -15.24 -5.22 24.47
N SER A 89 -16.39 -5.85 24.69
CA SER A 89 -16.74 -6.49 25.96
C SER A 89 -16.00 -7.80 26.21
N LYS A 90 -15.79 -8.63 25.15
CA LYS A 90 -15.17 -9.95 25.28
C LYS A 90 -13.66 -9.87 25.54
N TYR A 91 -12.98 -8.96 24.86
CA TYR A 91 -11.51 -8.89 24.84
C TYR A 91 -10.96 -7.74 25.68
N GLU A 92 -11.80 -6.78 26.07
CA GLU A 92 -11.40 -5.57 26.81
C GLU A 92 -10.08 -4.98 26.29
N PRO A 93 -10.02 -4.66 24.97
CA PRO A 93 -8.76 -4.33 24.32
C PRO A 93 -8.17 -3.04 24.92
N GLN A 94 -6.88 -3.06 25.20
CA GLN A 94 -6.13 -1.86 25.61
C GLN A 94 -5.92 -0.93 24.42
N TYR A 95 -5.90 -1.50 23.21
CA TYR A 95 -5.69 -0.75 21.96
C TYR A 95 -6.74 -1.13 20.93
N VAL A 96 -7.32 -0.13 20.27
CA VAL A 96 -8.12 -0.28 19.04
C VAL A 96 -7.30 0.36 17.92
N HIS A 97 -6.86 -0.43 16.95
CA HIS A 97 -6.04 -0.02 15.82
C HIS A 97 -6.88 -0.02 14.54
N VAL A 98 -7.25 1.16 14.06
CA VAL A 98 -8.11 1.32 12.88
C VAL A 98 -7.27 1.62 11.64
N HIS A 99 -7.40 0.79 10.60
CA HIS A 99 -6.78 1.01 9.30
C HIS A 99 -7.65 1.94 8.44
N CYS A 100 -7.16 3.16 8.21
CA CYS A 100 -7.87 4.23 7.50
C CYS A 100 -7.43 4.35 6.02
N PRO A 101 -8.35 4.73 5.08
CA PRO A 101 -9.70 5.23 5.36
C PRO A 101 -10.75 4.12 5.45
N ASN A 102 -11.66 4.27 6.41
CA ASN A 102 -12.88 3.46 6.50
C ASN A 102 -14.00 4.27 7.15
N PRO A 103 -14.58 5.27 6.45
CA PRO A 103 -15.48 6.24 7.04
C PRO A 103 -16.76 5.66 7.65
N TYR A 104 -17.26 4.54 7.15
CA TYR A 104 -18.41 3.85 7.75
C TYR A 104 -18.12 3.38 9.19
N ILE A 105 -16.90 2.96 9.46
CA ILE A 105 -16.51 2.42 10.76
C ILE A 105 -16.30 3.51 11.82
N TYR A 106 -15.95 4.73 11.43
CA TYR A 106 -15.60 5.80 12.37
C TYR A 106 -16.67 6.06 13.45
N PRO A 107 -17.95 6.29 13.10
CA PRO A 107 -18.98 6.49 14.11
C PRO A 107 -19.26 5.25 14.95
N LEU A 108 -19.02 4.04 14.41
CA LEU A 108 -19.22 2.79 15.15
C LEU A 108 -18.16 2.62 16.22
N VAL A 109 -16.88 2.85 15.87
CA VAL A 109 -15.76 2.83 16.83
C VAL A 109 -15.98 3.88 17.91
N LEU A 110 -16.30 5.13 17.55
CA LEU A 110 -16.51 6.21 18.49
C LEU A 110 -17.64 5.92 19.52
N ARG A 111 -18.63 5.09 19.15
CA ARG A 111 -19.73 4.71 20.04
C ARG A 111 -19.41 3.58 20.99
N VAL A 112 -18.47 2.70 20.63
CA VAL A 112 -18.19 1.49 21.44
C VAL A 112 -16.88 1.57 22.20
N ILE A 113 -15.96 2.45 21.78
CA ILE A 113 -14.65 2.55 22.41
C ILE A 113 -14.76 3.03 23.85
N HIS A 114 -14.12 2.29 24.78
CA HIS A 114 -14.06 2.68 26.16
C HIS A 114 -13.13 3.89 26.37
N PRO A 115 -13.39 4.80 27.32
CA PRO A 115 -12.54 5.95 27.60
C PRO A 115 -11.05 5.60 27.85
N ASN A 116 -10.81 4.48 28.52
CA ASN A 116 -9.46 4.01 28.86
C ASN A 116 -8.76 3.22 27.71
N THR A 117 -9.50 2.88 26.65
CA THR A 117 -8.92 2.21 25.48
C THR A 117 -8.21 3.22 24.58
N LYS A 118 -6.97 2.96 24.24
CA LYS A 118 -6.19 3.80 23.32
C LYS A 118 -6.61 3.57 21.88
N LEU A 119 -6.95 4.66 21.19
CA LEU A 119 -7.33 4.64 19.77
C LEU A 119 -6.15 5.02 18.90
N ILE A 120 -5.72 4.11 18.03
CA ILE A 120 -4.68 4.32 17.04
C ILE A 120 -5.30 4.34 15.66
N LEU A 121 -5.02 5.37 14.86
CA LEU A 121 -5.45 5.47 13.48
C LEU A 121 -4.25 5.29 12.57
N HIS A 122 -4.20 4.21 11.81
CA HIS A 122 -3.19 3.99 10.78
C HIS A 122 -3.68 4.58 9.46
N TRP A 123 -3.11 5.71 9.08
CA TRP A 123 -3.58 6.54 7.97
C TRP A 123 -2.85 6.18 6.69
N HIS A 124 -3.44 5.27 5.89
CA HIS A 124 -2.83 4.76 4.66
C HIS A 124 -3.03 5.67 3.44
N SER A 125 -4.13 6.41 3.41
CA SER A 125 -4.41 7.40 2.36
C SER A 125 -5.55 8.32 2.76
N ASP A 126 -5.64 9.47 2.08
CA ASP A 126 -6.80 10.36 2.19
C ASP A 126 -8.00 9.80 1.42
N ILE A 127 -9.20 10.22 1.78
CA ILE A 127 -10.41 9.92 1.02
C ILE A 127 -10.38 10.75 -0.27
N LEU A 128 -10.36 10.07 -1.42
CA LEU A 128 -10.17 10.70 -2.74
C LEU A 128 -11.36 11.54 -3.22
N SER A 129 -12.58 11.27 -2.71
CA SER A 129 -13.78 11.99 -3.11
C SER A 129 -13.77 13.41 -2.53
N LYS A 130 -13.67 14.43 -3.37
CA LYS A 130 -13.75 15.84 -2.96
C LYS A 130 -15.14 16.46 -3.15
N GLY A 131 -16.15 15.67 -3.52
CA GLY A 131 -17.50 16.15 -3.80
C GLY A 131 -18.37 16.34 -2.53
N ILE A 132 -19.68 16.47 -2.73
CA ILE A 132 -20.69 16.61 -1.67
C ILE A 132 -20.58 15.48 -0.65
N VAL A 133 -20.29 14.26 -1.09
CA VAL A 133 -20.13 13.09 -0.23
C VAL A 133 -19.01 13.28 0.80
N TYR A 134 -17.88 13.86 0.39
CA TYR A 134 -16.78 14.14 1.32
C TYR A 134 -17.18 15.18 2.38
N LYS A 135 -18.01 16.18 2.04
CA LYS A 135 -18.52 17.15 3.00
C LYS A 135 -19.34 16.50 4.12
N LEU A 136 -20.06 15.41 3.80
CA LEU A 136 -20.81 14.62 4.79
C LEU A 136 -19.91 13.70 5.64
N ILE A 137 -18.83 13.21 5.06
CA ILE A 137 -17.86 12.32 5.74
C ILE A 137 -16.91 13.13 6.64
N LYS A 138 -16.53 14.32 6.24
CA LYS A 138 -15.54 15.17 6.94
C LYS A 138 -15.79 15.36 8.44
N PRO A 139 -17.03 15.57 8.93
CA PRO A 139 -17.29 15.66 10.37
C PRO A 139 -16.92 14.36 11.12
N LEU A 140 -17.22 13.19 10.52
CA LEU A 140 -16.91 11.89 11.11
C LEU A 140 -15.40 11.64 11.13
N GLU A 141 -14.72 12.00 10.05
CA GLU A 141 -13.26 11.95 9.94
C GLU A 141 -12.62 12.87 10.99
N SER A 142 -13.09 14.10 11.13
CA SER A 142 -12.59 15.03 12.13
C SER A 142 -12.83 14.54 13.55
N ALA A 143 -13.99 13.92 13.83
CA ALA A 143 -14.34 13.38 15.15
C ALA A 143 -13.40 12.23 15.55
N ILE A 144 -13.15 11.28 14.63
CA ILE A 144 -12.26 10.15 14.94
C ILE A 144 -10.80 10.60 15.07
N LEU A 145 -10.33 11.53 14.20
CA LEU A 145 -9.00 12.13 14.31
C LEU A 145 -8.80 12.87 15.63
N LYS A 146 -9.83 13.62 16.09
CA LYS A 146 -9.79 14.30 17.39
C LYS A 146 -9.70 13.31 18.56
N ARG A 147 -10.46 12.20 18.52
CA ARG A 147 -10.49 11.16 19.58
C ARG A 147 -9.22 10.34 19.61
N ALA A 148 -8.52 10.18 18.49
CA ALA A 148 -7.33 9.34 18.42
C ALA A 148 -6.29 9.75 19.47
N ASP A 149 -5.73 8.77 20.15
CA ASP A 149 -4.57 8.96 21.04
C ASP A 149 -3.28 9.04 20.22
N LEU A 150 -3.23 8.34 19.07
CA LEU A 150 -2.11 8.33 18.15
C LEU A 150 -2.62 8.20 16.71
N ILE A 151 -1.95 8.89 15.81
CA ILE A 151 -2.11 8.73 14.36
C ILE A 151 -0.79 8.21 13.81
N VAL A 152 -0.85 7.23 12.91
CA VAL A 152 0.32 6.67 12.23
C VAL A 152 0.22 7.03 10.76
N ALA A 153 1.17 7.80 10.26
CA ALA A 153 1.31 8.12 8.84
C ALA A 153 2.31 7.18 8.17
N THR A 154 2.14 6.91 6.88
CA THR A 154 3.00 5.97 6.13
C THR A 154 4.33 6.58 5.69
N SER A 155 4.46 7.90 5.73
CA SER A 155 5.71 8.61 5.42
C SER A 155 5.73 10.00 6.08
N PRO A 156 6.92 10.59 6.30
CA PRO A 156 7.04 11.98 6.78
C PRO A 156 6.40 12.98 5.84
N ASN A 157 6.55 12.77 4.52
CA ASN A 157 6.02 13.66 3.50
C ASN A 157 4.49 13.71 3.48
N TYR A 158 3.83 12.66 4.00
CA TYR A 158 2.38 12.60 4.05
C TYR A 158 1.78 13.48 5.16
N ILE A 159 2.59 13.90 6.14
CA ILE A 159 2.21 14.90 7.16
C ILE A 159 2.36 16.29 6.54
N HIS A 160 1.47 16.61 5.61
CA HIS A 160 1.51 17.82 4.78
C HIS A 160 0.26 18.69 5.02
N PRO A 161 0.34 20.03 4.91
CA PRO A 161 -0.81 20.94 5.14
C PRO A 161 -2.09 20.58 4.38
N SER A 162 -1.96 19.91 3.23
CA SER A 162 -3.13 19.43 2.46
C SER A 162 -3.75 18.14 2.98
N SER A 163 -3.15 17.48 3.99
CA SER A 163 -3.66 16.23 4.57
C SER A 163 -4.58 16.49 5.77
N PRO A 164 -5.67 15.72 5.95
CA PRO A 164 -6.56 15.79 7.13
C PRO A 164 -5.84 15.56 8.46
N ILE A 165 -4.71 14.85 8.46
CA ILE A 165 -3.94 14.53 9.67
C ILE A 165 -3.01 15.69 10.11
N PHE A 166 -2.70 16.64 9.24
CA PHE A 166 -1.75 17.72 9.54
C PHE A 166 -2.10 18.53 10.79
N PRO A 167 -3.39 18.87 11.07
CA PRO A 167 -3.74 19.57 12.31
C PRO A 167 -3.43 18.77 13.59
N TYR A 168 -3.15 17.48 13.45
CA TYR A 168 -2.87 16.55 14.55
C TYR A 168 -1.42 16.03 14.54
N LYS A 169 -0.50 16.74 13.87
CA LYS A 169 0.91 16.33 13.71
C LYS A 169 1.62 16.05 15.03
N GLU A 170 1.26 16.72 16.12
CA GLU A 170 1.86 16.53 17.45
C GLU A 170 1.55 15.14 18.06
N LYS A 171 0.51 14.47 17.59
CA LYS A 171 0.17 13.10 17.95
C LYS A 171 0.24 12.14 16.72
N THR A 172 1.06 12.51 15.73
CA THR A 172 1.28 11.70 14.55
C THR A 172 2.72 11.19 14.53
N ASP A 173 2.87 9.87 14.52
CA ASP A 173 4.15 9.20 14.30
C ASP A 173 4.21 8.63 12.87
N VAL A 174 5.40 8.27 12.42
CA VAL A 174 5.60 7.69 11.09
C VAL A 174 6.01 6.23 11.23
N VAL A 175 5.21 5.35 10.62
CA VAL A 175 5.56 3.95 10.40
C VAL A 175 5.35 3.66 8.92
N GLN A 176 6.44 3.39 8.23
CA GLN A 176 6.43 3.08 6.80
C GLN A 176 5.69 1.78 6.51
N ASN A 177 5.15 1.67 5.31
CA ASN A 177 4.64 0.37 4.84
C ASN A 177 5.81 -0.59 4.68
N GLY A 178 5.61 -1.83 5.14
CA GLY A 178 6.58 -2.92 5.00
C GLY A 178 6.30 -3.75 3.75
N LEU A 179 7.37 -4.13 3.07
CA LEU A 179 7.37 -5.12 2.00
C LEU A 179 7.69 -6.49 2.58
N ILE A 180 6.88 -7.49 2.27
CA ILE A 180 7.19 -8.90 2.54
C ILE A 180 8.24 -9.33 1.50
N THR A 181 9.52 -9.20 1.85
CA THR A 181 10.64 -9.41 0.90
C THR A 181 10.69 -10.82 0.39
N THR A 182 10.30 -11.81 1.21
CA THR A 182 10.27 -13.23 0.82
C THR A 182 9.34 -13.54 -0.36
N ASP A 183 8.36 -12.67 -0.66
CA ASP A 183 7.53 -12.80 -1.85
C ASP A 183 8.28 -12.44 -3.14
N PHE A 184 9.37 -11.66 -3.01
CA PHE A 184 10.16 -11.13 -4.12
C PHE A 184 11.59 -11.67 -4.18
N GLU A 185 12.02 -12.45 -3.20
CA GLU A 185 13.29 -13.19 -3.26
C GLU A 185 13.22 -14.27 -4.34
N LEU A 186 14.29 -14.39 -5.12
CA LEU A 186 14.37 -15.38 -6.20
C LEU A 186 14.32 -16.81 -5.64
N ARG A 187 13.56 -17.65 -6.30
CA ARG A 187 13.37 -19.07 -5.96
C ARG A 187 13.93 -19.95 -7.08
N GLU A 188 14.08 -21.22 -6.78
CA GLU A 188 14.45 -22.22 -7.78
C GLU A 188 13.51 -22.17 -9.00
N GLY A 189 14.09 -22.10 -10.20
CA GLY A 189 13.38 -21.98 -11.46
C GLY A 189 13.03 -20.57 -11.91
N ASP A 190 13.15 -19.54 -11.04
CA ASP A 190 12.84 -18.16 -11.42
C ASP A 190 13.80 -17.59 -12.50
N GLU A 191 15.06 -17.96 -12.45
CA GLU A 191 16.05 -17.50 -13.47
C GLU A 191 15.65 -17.95 -14.88
N GLN A 192 15.19 -19.19 -15.03
CA GLN A 192 14.70 -19.68 -16.33
C GLN A 192 13.46 -18.95 -16.80
N ARG A 193 12.54 -18.62 -15.87
CA ARG A 193 11.31 -17.86 -16.16
C ARG A 193 11.65 -16.41 -16.54
N ILE A 194 12.59 -15.76 -15.84
CA ILE A 194 13.06 -14.41 -16.15
C ILE A 194 13.70 -14.40 -17.55
N ALA A 195 14.55 -15.39 -17.87
CA ALA A 195 15.16 -15.52 -19.20
C ALA A 195 14.08 -15.72 -20.29
N ALA A 196 13.06 -16.53 -20.02
CA ALA A 196 11.95 -16.73 -20.94
C ALA A 196 11.12 -15.45 -21.15
N ILE A 197 10.88 -14.67 -20.09
CA ILE A 197 10.22 -13.35 -20.19
C ILE A 197 11.05 -12.41 -21.07
N LYS A 198 12.35 -12.26 -20.81
CA LYS A 198 13.23 -11.41 -21.62
C LYS A 198 13.24 -11.85 -23.08
N LYS A 199 13.36 -13.16 -23.35
CA LYS A 199 13.31 -13.73 -24.71
C LYS A 199 11.97 -13.45 -25.41
N LYS A 200 10.84 -13.58 -24.71
CA LYS A 200 9.49 -13.28 -25.23
C LYS A 200 9.39 -11.86 -25.79
N TYR A 201 10.09 -10.92 -25.19
CA TYR A 201 10.11 -9.51 -25.59
C TYR A 201 11.37 -9.13 -26.38
N GLY A 202 12.02 -10.11 -27.02
CA GLY A 202 13.16 -9.89 -27.92
C GLY A 202 14.43 -9.43 -27.24
N ASN A 203 14.61 -9.72 -25.95
CA ASN A 203 15.72 -9.27 -25.10
C ASN A 203 15.92 -7.74 -25.10
N LYS A 204 14.83 -7.01 -25.37
CA LYS A 204 14.81 -5.54 -25.29
C LYS A 204 14.69 -5.08 -23.84
N PRO A 205 15.12 -3.85 -23.51
CA PRO A 205 14.82 -3.25 -22.22
C PRO A 205 13.32 -3.27 -21.92
N LEU A 206 12.97 -3.70 -20.70
CA LEU A 206 11.59 -3.82 -20.25
C LEU A 206 11.26 -2.69 -19.30
N ILE A 207 10.19 -1.96 -19.59
CA ILE A 207 9.59 -0.93 -18.75
C ILE A 207 8.33 -1.50 -18.12
N LEU A 208 8.35 -1.70 -16.81
CA LEU A 208 7.24 -2.26 -16.04
C LEU A 208 6.39 -1.17 -15.41
N PHE A 209 5.09 -1.28 -15.55
CA PHE A 209 4.09 -0.65 -14.71
C PHE A 209 3.34 -1.73 -13.92
N LEU A 210 3.13 -1.50 -12.63
CA LEU A 210 2.35 -2.38 -11.76
C LEU A 210 1.31 -1.59 -10.97
N GLY A 211 0.04 -1.98 -11.06
CA GLY A 211 -0.99 -1.37 -10.24
C GLY A 211 -2.42 -1.56 -10.75
N ARG A 212 -3.38 -1.05 -9.99
CA ARG A 212 -4.78 -1.02 -10.40
C ARG A 212 -4.96 -0.03 -11.56
N HIS A 213 -5.77 -0.41 -12.55
CA HIS A 213 -6.08 0.47 -13.68
C HIS A 213 -7.20 1.44 -13.31
N ILE A 214 -6.82 2.50 -12.59
CA ILE A 214 -7.66 3.61 -12.11
C ILE A 214 -7.04 4.96 -12.46
N PRO A 215 -7.81 6.06 -12.49
CA PRO A 215 -7.35 7.32 -13.08
C PRO A 215 -6.04 7.86 -12.49
N TYR A 216 -5.89 7.88 -11.17
CA TYR A 216 -4.72 8.50 -10.54
C TYR A 216 -3.42 7.71 -10.72
N LYS A 217 -3.47 6.45 -11.16
CA LYS A 217 -2.28 5.66 -11.50
C LYS A 217 -1.62 6.10 -12.82
N GLY A 218 -2.29 6.92 -13.61
CA GLY A 218 -1.69 7.60 -14.75
C GLY A 218 -1.31 6.70 -15.93
N ILE A 219 -1.98 5.56 -16.13
CA ILE A 219 -1.66 4.66 -17.25
C ILE A 219 -1.86 5.35 -18.59
N ASN A 220 -2.86 6.23 -18.71
CA ASN A 220 -3.04 7.06 -19.90
C ASN A 220 -1.79 7.91 -20.21
N TRP A 221 -1.16 8.47 -19.17
CA TRP A 221 0.09 9.20 -19.31
C TRP A 221 1.23 8.29 -19.75
N LEU A 222 1.30 7.06 -19.22
CA LEU A 222 2.30 6.08 -19.65
C LEU A 222 2.18 5.74 -21.13
N MET A 223 0.95 5.60 -21.64
CA MET A 223 0.71 5.34 -23.07
C MET A 223 1.12 6.54 -23.94
N GLU A 224 0.96 7.78 -23.47
CA GLU A 224 1.47 8.96 -24.18
C GLU A 224 3.01 9.07 -24.06
N ILE A 225 3.60 8.76 -22.91
CA ILE A 225 5.04 8.71 -22.69
C ILE A 225 5.68 7.70 -23.65
N GLU A 226 5.08 6.52 -23.80
CA GLU A 226 5.56 5.47 -24.71
C GLU A 226 5.77 5.99 -26.13
N LYS A 227 4.84 6.81 -26.67
CA LYS A 227 4.95 7.41 -28.01
C LYS A 227 6.16 8.35 -28.16
N MET A 228 6.65 8.91 -27.06
CA MET A 228 7.77 9.86 -27.01
C MET A 228 9.12 9.19 -26.80
N VAL A 229 9.14 7.96 -26.26
CA VAL A 229 10.38 7.19 -26.01
C VAL A 229 10.97 6.76 -27.35
N LYS A 230 12.24 7.11 -27.56
CA LYS A 230 12.99 6.88 -28.81
C LYS A 230 13.73 5.55 -28.84
N SER A 231 14.10 5.03 -27.67
CA SER A 231 14.82 3.76 -27.54
C SER A 231 13.93 2.58 -27.88
N ASP A 232 14.49 1.55 -28.48
CA ASP A 232 13.79 0.29 -28.74
C ASP A 232 13.63 -0.49 -27.42
N CYS A 233 12.40 -0.55 -26.92
CA CYS A 233 12.05 -1.15 -25.62
C CYS A 233 10.62 -1.67 -25.63
N GLN A 234 10.24 -2.40 -24.59
CA GLN A 234 8.87 -2.93 -24.40
C GLN A 234 8.28 -2.44 -23.09
N PHE A 235 6.99 -2.10 -23.12
CA PHE A 235 6.21 -1.67 -21.98
C PHE A 235 5.29 -2.78 -21.51
N ILE A 236 5.42 -3.17 -20.26
CA ILE A 236 4.60 -4.21 -19.62
C ILE A 236 3.68 -3.53 -18.62
N ILE A 237 2.37 -3.59 -18.87
CA ILE A 237 1.35 -3.02 -18.00
C ILE A 237 0.67 -4.16 -17.26
N ALA A 238 1.06 -4.35 -15.99
CA ALA A 238 0.56 -5.40 -15.13
C ALA A 238 -0.51 -4.85 -14.16
N GLY A 239 -1.55 -5.65 -13.96
CA GLY A 239 -2.69 -5.33 -13.11
C GLY A 239 -4.00 -5.30 -13.87
N ASN A 240 -5.06 -4.87 -13.18
CA ASN A 240 -6.38 -4.68 -13.77
C ASN A 240 -7.16 -3.58 -13.02
N GLY A 241 -8.31 -3.20 -13.55
CA GLY A 241 -9.20 -2.24 -12.91
C GLY A 241 -10.28 -1.74 -13.85
N PRO A 242 -11.10 -0.77 -13.41
CA PRO A 242 -12.22 -0.24 -14.20
C PRO A 242 -11.82 0.29 -15.57
N LEU A 243 -10.59 0.81 -15.72
CA LEU A 243 -10.10 1.38 -16.97
C LEU A 243 -9.48 0.35 -17.92
N THR A 244 -9.29 -0.92 -17.53
CA THR A 244 -8.53 -1.92 -18.32
C THR A 244 -9.05 -2.04 -19.75
N GLN A 245 -10.33 -2.25 -19.94
CA GLN A 245 -10.93 -2.46 -21.27
C GLN A 245 -10.76 -1.20 -22.16
N GLN A 246 -11.00 -0.01 -21.59
CA GLN A 246 -10.81 1.25 -22.28
C GLN A 246 -9.36 1.44 -22.73
N LEU A 247 -8.39 1.20 -21.82
CA LEU A 247 -6.96 1.35 -22.11
C LEU A 247 -6.49 0.38 -23.20
N MET A 248 -6.92 -0.88 -23.12
CA MET A 248 -6.61 -1.89 -24.14
C MET A 248 -7.19 -1.51 -25.50
N HIS A 249 -8.42 -1.01 -25.54
CA HIS A 249 -9.04 -0.55 -26.80
C HIS A 249 -8.35 0.68 -27.40
N GLN A 250 -7.83 1.59 -26.56
CA GLN A 250 -7.10 2.78 -26.99
C GLN A 250 -5.65 2.48 -27.41
N ASN A 251 -5.12 1.32 -27.04
CA ASN A 251 -3.76 0.94 -27.38
C ASN A 251 -3.63 0.54 -28.86
N SER A 252 -2.79 1.26 -29.57
CA SER A 252 -2.39 0.93 -30.95
C SER A 252 -0.90 0.57 -31.07
N SER A 253 -0.15 0.62 -29.97
CA SER A 253 1.29 0.33 -29.98
C SER A 253 1.59 -1.15 -29.80
N SER A 254 2.44 -1.70 -30.67
CA SER A 254 2.99 -3.05 -30.51
C SER A 254 4.05 -3.16 -29.39
N ARG A 255 4.51 -2.02 -28.86
CA ARG A 255 5.46 -1.99 -27.75
C ARG A 255 4.79 -2.12 -26.39
N ILE A 256 3.45 -2.05 -26.30
CA ILE A 256 2.69 -2.15 -25.05
C ILE A 256 2.04 -3.52 -24.93
N THR A 257 2.31 -4.23 -23.84
CA THR A 257 1.64 -5.48 -23.50
C THR A 257 0.91 -5.36 -22.16
N PHE A 258 -0.40 -5.62 -22.17
CA PHE A 258 -1.21 -5.75 -20.95
C PHE A 258 -1.20 -7.21 -20.49
N THR A 259 -0.69 -7.48 -19.29
CA THR A 259 -0.61 -8.86 -18.76
C THR A 259 -1.84 -9.28 -17.97
N GLY A 260 -2.68 -8.31 -17.58
CA GLY A 260 -3.70 -8.55 -16.55
C GLY A 260 -3.09 -8.69 -15.16
N LYS A 261 -3.87 -9.23 -14.22
CA LYS A 261 -3.40 -9.49 -12.85
C LYS A 261 -2.43 -10.67 -12.88
N LEU A 262 -1.23 -10.46 -12.40
CA LEU A 262 -0.20 -11.49 -12.25
C LEU A 262 -0.38 -12.26 -10.93
N SER A 263 0.03 -13.51 -10.91
CA SER A 263 0.29 -14.25 -9.66
C SER A 263 1.49 -13.65 -8.93
N THR A 264 1.66 -13.91 -7.64
CA THR A 264 2.85 -13.45 -6.88
C THR A 264 4.13 -13.94 -7.54
N GLU A 265 4.14 -15.16 -8.03
CA GLU A 265 5.28 -15.78 -8.70
C GLU A 265 5.61 -15.10 -10.04
N ASP A 266 4.60 -14.87 -10.87
CA ASP A 266 4.80 -14.15 -12.14
C ASP A 266 5.21 -12.69 -11.89
N LEU A 267 4.59 -12.02 -10.90
CA LEU A 267 4.93 -10.67 -10.53
C LEU A 267 6.41 -10.56 -10.14
N ARG A 268 6.90 -11.47 -9.29
CA ARG A 268 8.32 -11.57 -8.92
C ARG A 268 9.20 -11.70 -10.16
N CYS A 269 8.89 -12.63 -11.06
CA CYS A 269 9.68 -12.85 -12.28
C CYS A 269 9.65 -11.65 -13.23
N TYR A 270 8.50 -11.00 -13.42
CA TYR A 270 8.40 -9.77 -14.22
C TYR A 270 9.14 -8.59 -13.61
N ALA A 271 9.07 -8.42 -12.29
CA ALA A 271 9.78 -7.36 -11.59
C ALA A 271 11.32 -7.51 -11.70
N HIS A 272 11.84 -8.75 -11.58
CA HIS A 272 13.25 -9.02 -11.78
C HIS A 272 13.69 -9.01 -13.26
N ALA A 273 12.77 -9.24 -14.19
CA ALA A 273 13.06 -9.17 -15.63
C ALA A 273 13.12 -7.72 -16.13
N ALA A 274 12.42 -6.80 -15.47
CA ALA A 274 12.29 -5.42 -15.91
C ALA A 274 13.52 -4.58 -15.52
N ASP A 275 13.88 -3.64 -16.40
CA ASP A 275 15.00 -2.71 -16.21
C ASP A 275 14.56 -1.42 -15.52
N ILE A 276 13.36 -0.93 -15.89
CA ILE A 276 12.83 0.36 -15.46
C ILE A 276 11.40 0.18 -14.93
N PHE A 277 11.10 0.79 -13.80
CA PHE A 277 9.76 0.86 -13.24
C PHE A 277 9.13 2.22 -13.54
N ALA A 278 8.14 2.24 -14.43
CA ALA A 278 7.41 3.45 -14.76
C ALA A 278 6.27 3.68 -13.75
N PHE A 279 6.53 4.53 -12.76
CA PHE A 279 5.56 4.85 -11.72
C PHE A 279 4.85 6.17 -12.02
N THR A 280 3.78 6.10 -12.79
CA THR A 280 3.06 7.25 -13.35
C THR A 280 1.93 7.78 -12.48
N SER A 281 1.82 7.34 -11.21
CA SER A 281 0.85 7.93 -10.27
C SER A 281 0.96 9.45 -10.25
N ASN A 282 -0.19 10.15 -10.29
CA ASN A 282 -0.24 11.59 -10.57
C ASN A 282 -0.97 12.40 -9.49
N THR A 283 -1.24 11.80 -8.34
CA THR A 283 -1.82 12.49 -7.19
C THR A 283 -1.23 11.99 -5.87
N LYS A 284 -1.31 12.80 -4.82
CA LYS A 284 -0.92 12.43 -3.45
C LYS A 284 -1.75 11.30 -2.82
N ALA A 285 -2.81 10.84 -3.50
CA ALA A 285 -3.53 9.62 -3.12
C ALA A 285 -2.63 8.39 -3.09
N GLU A 286 -1.51 8.44 -3.81
CA GLU A 286 -0.42 7.51 -3.65
C GLU A 286 0.40 7.87 -2.40
N ALA A 287 -0.06 7.40 -1.24
CA ALA A 287 0.51 7.82 0.03
C ALA A 287 1.91 7.24 0.30
N PHE A 288 2.25 6.09 -0.27
CA PHE A 288 3.54 5.44 -0.10
C PHE A 288 4.09 4.86 -1.41
N GLY A 289 3.29 4.06 -2.13
CA GLY A 289 3.73 3.37 -3.34
C GLY A 289 4.35 2.01 -3.02
N ILE A 290 3.58 1.06 -2.47
CA ILE A 290 4.12 -0.28 -2.19
C ILE A 290 4.68 -0.96 -3.45
N ALA A 291 4.01 -0.83 -4.61
CA ALA A 291 4.49 -1.35 -5.88
C ALA A 291 5.84 -0.74 -6.31
N LEU A 292 6.13 0.50 -5.88
CA LEU A 292 7.41 1.14 -6.07
C LEU A 292 8.51 0.45 -5.26
N ALA A 293 8.23 0.18 -3.97
CA ALA A 293 9.16 -0.55 -3.11
C ALA A 293 9.38 -1.99 -3.60
N GLU A 294 8.34 -2.68 -4.10
CA GLU A 294 8.43 -4.01 -4.72
C GLU A 294 9.39 -4.01 -5.92
N ALA A 295 9.22 -3.05 -6.83
CA ALA A 295 10.08 -2.90 -8.00
C ALA A 295 11.53 -2.55 -7.61
N MET A 296 11.72 -1.63 -6.67
CA MET A 296 13.04 -1.24 -6.15
C MET A 296 13.75 -2.42 -5.49
N PHE A 297 13.06 -3.27 -4.74
CA PHE A 297 13.62 -4.49 -4.18
C PHE A 297 14.13 -5.43 -5.27
N CYS A 298 13.40 -5.57 -6.36
CA CYS A 298 13.77 -6.38 -7.52
C CYS A 298 14.82 -5.70 -8.43
N ARG A 299 15.42 -4.57 -8.02
CA ARG A 299 16.46 -3.82 -8.77
C ARG A 299 15.91 -3.17 -10.05
N CYS A 300 14.60 -3.02 -10.18
CA CYS A 300 13.95 -2.31 -11.26
C CYS A 300 13.97 -0.80 -10.97
N VAL A 301 14.67 -0.03 -11.81
CA VAL A 301 14.97 1.39 -11.52
C VAL A 301 13.75 2.27 -11.72
N PRO A 302 13.30 3.01 -10.68
CA PRO A 302 12.10 3.81 -10.77
C PRO A 302 12.31 5.12 -11.55
N VAL A 303 11.30 5.47 -12.35
CA VAL A 303 11.03 6.81 -12.82
C VAL A 303 9.68 7.24 -12.24
N VAL A 304 9.67 8.34 -11.48
CA VAL A 304 8.49 8.79 -10.74
C VAL A 304 8.19 10.26 -11.04
N PHE A 305 6.94 10.68 -10.86
CA PHE A 305 6.63 12.12 -10.80
C PHE A 305 6.89 12.69 -9.40
N HIS A 306 7.24 13.97 -9.33
CA HIS A 306 7.23 14.71 -8.08
C HIS A 306 5.78 14.91 -7.61
N LEU A 307 5.44 14.36 -6.48
CA LEU A 307 4.08 14.42 -5.90
C LEU A 307 4.14 15.06 -4.51
N GLU A 308 3.85 16.35 -4.45
CA GLU A 308 3.86 17.09 -3.19
C GLU A 308 2.90 16.47 -2.16
N GLY A 309 3.39 16.24 -0.94
CA GLY A 309 2.61 15.60 0.13
C GLY A 309 2.38 14.10 -0.06
N SER A 310 3.12 13.44 -0.96
CA SER A 310 3.11 11.99 -1.16
C SER A 310 4.37 11.34 -0.59
N GLY A 311 4.25 10.10 -0.13
CA GLY A 311 5.41 9.29 0.27
C GLY A 311 6.26 8.78 -0.90
N VAL A 312 5.78 8.86 -2.14
CA VAL A 312 6.51 8.39 -3.33
C VAL A 312 7.92 8.96 -3.40
N ASN A 313 8.07 10.27 -3.21
CA ASN A 313 9.35 10.97 -3.27
C ASN A 313 10.19 10.84 -1.98
N TRP A 314 9.67 10.15 -0.97
CA TRP A 314 10.42 9.66 0.17
C TRP A 314 10.88 8.21 -0.02
N VAL A 315 10.08 7.39 -0.70
CA VAL A 315 10.44 6.01 -1.04
C VAL A 315 11.55 6.02 -2.10
N SER A 316 11.33 6.72 -3.22
CA SER A 316 12.37 6.92 -4.25
C SER A 316 13.01 8.30 -4.10
N ILE A 317 14.32 8.33 -3.88
CA ILE A 317 15.10 9.55 -3.74
C ILE A 317 15.63 9.99 -5.10
N LYS A 318 15.29 11.22 -5.47
CA LYS A 318 15.72 11.87 -6.71
C LYS A 318 17.23 11.73 -6.94
N ASP A 319 17.62 11.31 -8.15
CA ASP A 319 19.00 11.20 -8.63
C ASP A 319 19.93 10.31 -7.76
N HIS A 320 19.29 9.48 -6.88
CA HIS A 320 20.01 8.53 -6.03
C HIS A 320 19.47 7.10 -6.19
N THR A 321 18.14 6.92 -6.11
CA THR A 321 17.52 5.59 -6.30
C THR A 321 16.79 5.48 -7.63
N GLY A 322 16.62 6.58 -8.35
CA GLY A 322 15.91 6.67 -9.62
C GLY A 322 15.78 8.12 -10.06
N LEU A 323 14.96 8.34 -11.09
CA LEU A 323 14.74 9.67 -11.65
C LEU A 323 13.37 10.23 -11.25
N GLU A 324 13.37 11.50 -10.81
CA GLU A 324 12.16 12.24 -10.44
C GLU A 324 11.88 13.34 -11.46
N ILE A 325 10.65 13.39 -11.95
CA ILE A 325 10.20 14.29 -13.01
C ILE A 325 9.10 15.20 -12.49
N SER A 326 9.07 16.44 -12.94
CA SER A 326 7.98 17.36 -12.63
C SER A 326 6.63 16.79 -13.05
N LEU A 327 5.63 16.93 -12.18
CA LEU A 327 4.29 16.39 -12.45
C LEU A 327 3.73 16.89 -13.78
N GLY A 328 3.35 15.97 -14.65
CA GLY A 328 2.75 16.25 -15.96
C GLY A 328 3.76 16.52 -17.09
N ASP A 329 5.06 16.55 -16.82
CA ASP A 329 6.07 16.66 -17.89
C ASP A 329 6.36 15.28 -18.49
N LEU A 330 5.47 14.86 -19.40
CA LEU A 330 5.54 13.55 -20.06
C LEU A 330 6.77 13.43 -20.96
N LYS A 331 7.23 14.54 -21.54
CA LYS A 331 8.40 14.58 -22.42
C LYS A 331 9.69 14.32 -21.64
N SER A 332 9.86 14.99 -20.50
CA SER A 332 11.00 14.75 -19.61
C SER A 332 10.96 13.33 -19.02
N TYR A 333 9.77 12.79 -18.77
CA TYR A 333 9.61 11.41 -18.33
C TYR A 333 10.08 10.41 -19.41
N ALA A 334 9.70 10.61 -20.66
CA ALA A 334 10.19 9.80 -21.79
C ALA A 334 11.72 9.90 -21.95
N ASN A 335 12.29 11.12 -21.84
CA ASN A 335 13.74 11.32 -21.88
C ASN A 335 14.45 10.60 -20.72
N ALA A 336 13.87 10.55 -19.52
CA ALA A 336 14.40 9.81 -18.38
C ALA A 336 14.47 8.30 -18.67
N ILE A 337 13.44 7.73 -19.26
CA ILE A 337 13.45 6.34 -19.74
C ILE A 337 14.58 6.13 -20.76
N ASP A 338 14.68 6.98 -21.79
CA ASP A 338 15.74 6.92 -22.79
C ASP A 338 17.14 7.02 -22.18
N THR A 339 17.31 7.89 -21.17
CA THR A 339 18.59 8.05 -20.46
C THR A 339 18.98 6.76 -19.74
N LEU A 340 18.06 6.16 -18.99
CA LEU A 340 18.31 4.92 -18.27
C LEU A 340 18.58 3.73 -19.22
N ILE A 341 17.92 3.69 -20.37
CA ILE A 341 18.19 2.64 -21.38
C ILE A 341 19.61 2.78 -21.95
N LYS A 342 20.04 4.01 -22.25
CA LYS A 342 21.33 4.31 -22.88
C LYS A 342 22.51 4.29 -21.91
N SER A 343 22.27 4.33 -20.61
CA SER A 343 23.30 4.36 -19.57
C SER A 343 23.17 3.18 -18.61
N PRO A 344 23.67 1.97 -18.98
CA PRO A 344 23.63 0.79 -18.13
C PRO A 344 24.30 1.01 -16.76
N GLU A 345 25.39 1.77 -16.73
CA GLU A 345 26.15 2.06 -15.51
C GLU A 345 25.30 2.88 -14.52
N LEU A 346 24.62 3.93 -15.01
CA LEU A 346 23.71 4.74 -14.19
C LEU A 346 22.54 3.90 -13.70
N ARG A 347 21.99 3.05 -14.58
CA ARG A 347 20.91 2.14 -14.23
C ARG A 347 21.34 1.16 -13.13
N GLU A 348 22.53 0.57 -13.25
CA GLU A 348 23.06 -0.33 -12.23
C GLU A 348 23.31 0.38 -10.90
N GLN A 349 23.84 1.60 -10.92
CA GLN A 349 24.03 2.43 -9.73
C GLN A 349 22.70 2.66 -9.01
N PHE A 350 21.66 3.09 -9.72
CA PHE A 350 20.33 3.33 -9.14
C PHE A 350 19.67 2.03 -8.67
N ALA A 351 19.82 0.94 -9.40
CA ALA A 351 19.30 -0.38 -9.04
C ALA A 351 19.89 -0.86 -7.70
N ASN A 352 21.21 -0.71 -7.51
CA ASN A 352 21.86 -1.03 -6.24
C ASN A 352 21.36 -0.16 -5.10
N ALA A 353 21.32 1.16 -5.30
CA ALA A 353 20.90 2.12 -4.28
C ALA A 353 19.42 1.93 -3.91
N SER A 354 18.54 1.66 -4.89
CA SER A 354 17.12 1.44 -4.66
C SER A 354 16.86 0.15 -3.87
N HIS A 355 17.52 -0.95 -4.26
CA HIS A 355 17.42 -2.22 -3.54
C HIS A 355 17.89 -2.08 -2.09
N GLN A 356 19.08 -1.49 -1.88
CA GLN A 356 19.63 -1.30 -0.53
C GLN A 356 18.71 -0.46 0.34
N ARG A 357 18.13 0.60 -0.22
CA ARG A 357 17.18 1.44 0.50
C ARG A 357 15.95 0.68 0.98
N VAL A 358 15.42 -0.25 0.17
CA VAL A 358 14.28 -1.08 0.58
C VAL A 358 14.68 -1.99 1.75
N ILE A 359 15.83 -2.64 1.65
CA ILE A 359 16.37 -3.50 2.72
C ILE A 359 16.56 -2.72 4.03
N ASP A 360 17.08 -1.50 3.94
CA ASP A 360 17.39 -0.69 5.12
C ASP A 360 16.14 -0.12 5.80
N MET A 361 15.07 0.14 5.03
CA MET A 361 13.95 0.96 5.53
C MET A 361 12.56 0.37 5.36
N PHE A 362 12.32 -0.47 4.35
CA PHE A 362 10.96 -0.76 3.90
C PHE A 362 10.59 -2.24 3.94
N THR A 363 11.33 -3.08 4.67
CA THR A 363 10.91 -4.47 4.92
C THR A 363 9.79 -4.51 5.95
N ASP A 364 8.99 -5.56 5.96
CA ASP A 364 7.89 -5.72 6.92
C ASP A 364 8.43 -5.87 8.37
N GLU A 365 9.59 -6.50 8.57
CA GLU A 365 10.23 -6.56 9.88
C GLU A 365 10.59 -5.16 10.41
N LYS A 366 11.08 -4.27 9.52
CA LYS A 366 11.38 -2.87 9.90
C LYS A 366 10.12 -2.11 10.26
N ALA A 367 9.04 -2.29 9.49
CA ALA A 367 7.75 -1.66 9.76
C ALA A 367 7.15 -2.16 11.09
N VAL A 368 7.16 -3.47 11.34
CA VAL A 368 6.69 -4.08 12.59
C VAL A 368 7.55 -3.60 13.76
N SER A 369 8.87 -3.61 13.63
CA SER A 369 9.78 -3.12 14.69
C SER A 369 9.49 -1.67 15.03
N LYS A 370 9.28 -0.82 14.01
CA LYS A 370 8.93 0.58 14.23
C LYS A 370 7.56 0.75 14.90
N MET A 371 6.58 -0.08 14.54
CA MET A 371 5.28 -0.08 15.20
C MET A 371 5.40 -0.47 16.68
N LYS A 372 6.23 -1.47 17.03
CA LYS A 372 6.50 -1.85 18.41
C LYS A 372 7.08 -0.70 19.22
N GLU A 373 8.03 0.06 18.67
CA GLU A 373 8.57 1.27 19.31
C GLU A 373 7.45 2.30 19.58
N VAL A 374 6.56 2.50 18.61
CA VAL A 374 5.44 3.44 18.75
C VAL A 374 4.49 3.01 19.86
N TYR A 375 4.13 1.72 19.93
CA TYR A 375 3.30 1.19 21.01
C TYR A 375 3.96 1.26 22.37
N SER A 376 5.28 1.03 22.44
CA SER A 376 6.01 1.11 23.71
C SER A 376 5.95 2.51 24.34
N LYS A 377 6.04 3.57 23.53
CA LYS A 377 5.89 4.97 23.96
C LYS A 377 4.49 5.28 24.51
N MET A 378 3.46 4.60 24.03
CA MET A 378 2.09 4.79 24.51
C MET A 378 1.79 4.01 25.80
N ALA A 379 2.62 3.05 26.16
CA ALA A 379 2.44 2.22 27.35
C ALA A 379 2.98 2.88 28.63
N THR A 380 3.84 3.89 28.46
CA THR A 380 4.35 4.78 29.53
C THR A 380 3.41 5.95 29.77
#